data_1a3cc3f2ca0ed06c4bb791c3f0b6351e
#
_entry.id   1a3cc3f2ca0ed06c4bb791c3f0b6351e
#
_cell.length_a   1.000
_cell.length_b   1.000
_cell.length_c   1.000
_cell.angle_alpha   90.00
_cell.angle_beta   90.00
_cell.angle_gamma   90.00
#
_symmetry.space_group_name_H-M   'P 1'
#
loop_
_entity.id
_entity.type
_entity.pdbx_description
1 polymer ?
#
loop_
_entity_poly.entity_id
_entity_poly.type
_entity_poly.pdbx_seq_one_letter_code
_entity_poly.pdbx_strand_id
1 'polypeptide(L)'
;MAITLRRLLEFVKDEELEILSGEDNLDRVVRWTHVVEAMEISTFLEGQEVALTTGVALKSEEELFDLVKCIIDNQATALIINTGPYIKKVPQNIIDYCAERSFPLITTPWETHMARIMQMFCRKITEEGMAGIELSSAVKNAIFFPEQKDVYIPALERYHYSAEWSYCVA
;
A
#
# COMPACT_ATOMS: atom_id res chain seq x y z
N MET A 1 -0.19 -12.36 5.37
CA MET A 1 0.97 -11.53 5.79
C MET A 1 0.68 -10.08 5.42
N ALA A 2 1.28 -9.11 6.11
CA ALA A 2 1.11 -7.70 5.72
C ALA A 2 1.95 -7.42 4.46
N ILE A 3 1.38 -6.72 3.48
CA ILE A 3 2.10 -6.34 2.26
C ILE A 3 2.82 -5.01 2.46
N THR A 4 4.01 -4.85 1.87
CA THR A 4 4.75 -3.58 1.90
C THR A 4 4.49 -2.75 0.65
N LEU A 5 4.72 -1.44 0.75
CA LEU A 5 4.63 -0.53 -0.39
C LEU A 5 5.56 -0.97 -1.54
N ARG A 6 6.79 -1.41 -1.23
CA ARG A 6 7.74 -1.95 -2.22
C ARG A 6 7.12 -3.05 -3.07
N ARG A 7 6.49 -4.05 -2.43
CA ARG A 7 5.84 -5.16 -3.14
C ARG A 7 4.64 -4.72 -3.97
N LEU A 8 3.90 -3.70 -3.52
CA LEU A 8 2.81 -3.11 -4.31
C LEU A 8 3.35 -2.39 -5.54
N LEU A 9 4.40 -1.59 -5.41
CA LEU A 9 5.03 -0.89 -6.54
C LEU A 9 5.62 -1.87 -7.55
N GLU A 10 6.28 -2.93 -7.09
CA GLU A 10 6.77 -4.01 -7.97
C GLU A 10 5.63 -4.69 -8.74
N PHE A 11 4.48 -4.87 -8.11
CA PHE A 11 3.31 -5.48 -8.74
C PHE A 11 2.70 -4.60 -9.84
N VAL A 12 2.84 -3.28 -9.75
CA VAL A 12 2.35 -2.30 -10.74
C VAL A 12 3.49 -1.66 -11.54
N LYS A 13 4.65 -2.30 -11.64
CA LYS A 13 5.84 -1.77 -12.33
C LYS A 13 5.63 -1.37 -13.79
N ASP A 14 4.58 -1.90 -14.43
CA ASP A 14 4.22 -1.60 -15.82
C ASP A 14 3.36 -0.31 -15.92
N GLU A 15 2.93 0.25 -14.78
CA GLU A 15 2.27 1.54 -14.70
C GLU A 15 3.32 2.66 -14.54
N GLU A 16 3.03 3.84 -15.07
CA GLU A 16 3.93 5.00 -14.99
C GLU A 16 3.88 5.65 -13.60
N LEU A 17 4.66 5.11 -12.67
CA LEU A 17 4.82 5.63 -11.30
C LEU A 17 6.26 6.10 -11.10
N GLU A 18 6.46 7.34 -10.67
CA GLU A 18 7.75 7.93 -10.34
C GLU A 18 7.82 8.25 -8.85
N ILE A 19 8.84 7.74 -8.15
CA ILE A 19 9.09 8.04 -6.74
C ILE A 19 9.84 9.36 -6.66
N LEU A 20 9.27 10.37 -6.02
CA LEU A 20 9.86 11.69 -5.83
C LEU A 20 10.63 11.82 -4.52
N SER A 21 10.24 11.06 -3.50
CA SER A 21 10.91 11.02 -2.19
C SER A 21 10.60 9.74 -1.43
N GLY A 22 11.34 9.46 -0.36
CA GLY A 22 11.09 8.34 0.55
C GLY A 22 11.41 6.97 -0.03
N GLU A 23 12.32 6.86 -1.01
CA GLU A 23 12.72 5.59 -1.63
C GLU A 23 13.38 4.63 -0.62
N ASP A 24 14.01 5.14 0.41
CA ASP A 24 14.62 4.40 1.52
C ASP A 24 13.58 3.81 2.50
N ASN A 25 12.30 4.19 2.38
CA ASN A 25 11.22 3.84 3.32
C ASN A 25 10.04 3.10 2.68
N LEU A 26 10.29 2.32 1.62
CA LEU A 26 9.26 1.58 0.89
C LEU A 26 8.82 0.27 1.59
N ASP A 27 9.51 -0.15 2.64
CA ASP A 27 9.18 -1.40 3.37
C ASP A 27 8.09 -1.20 4.42
N ARG A 28 7.46 -0.03 4.44
CA ARG A 28 6.28 0.25 5.26
C ARG A 28 5.09 -0.60 4.82
N VAL A 29 4.33 -1.06 5.82
CA VAL A 29 3.13 -1.86 5.60
C VAL A 29 2.02 -1.01 4.95
N VAL A 30 1.31 -1.61 4.02
CA VAL A 30 0.08 -1.05 3.44
C VAL A 30 -1.10 -1.94 3.79
N ARG A 31 -2.14 -1.34 4.36
CA ARG A 31 -3.40 -2.03 4.68
C ARG A 31 -4.50 -1.78 3.66
N TRP A 32 -4.55 -0.57 3.12
CA TRP A 32 -5.59 -0.16 2.18
C TRP A 32 -5.15 1.00 1.29
N THR A 33 -6.05 1.43 0.41
CA THR A 33 -5.90 2.64 -0.42
C THR A 33 -7.05 3.60 -0.14
N HIS A 34 -6.79 4.91 -0.16
CA HIS A 34 -7.80 5.93 0.09
C HIS A 34 -7.64 7.10 -0.88
N VAL A 35 -8.73 7.52 -1.53
CA VAL A 35 -8.73 8.75 -2.33
C VAL A 35 -8.99 9.94 -1.42
N VAL A 36 -8.08 10.91 -1.42
CA VAL A 36 -8.10 12.08 -0.54
C VAL A 36 -8.04 13.33 -1.40
N GLU A 37 -9.18 13.88 -1.76
CA GLU A 37 -9.27 15.06 -2.63
C GLU A 37 -9.43 16.38 -1.85
N ALA A 38 -9.77 16.33 -0.56
CA ALA A 38 -9.98 17.48 0.29
C ALA A 38 -9.46 17.24 1.71
N MET A 39 -9.20 18.32 2.44
CA MET A 39 -8.68 18.28 3.82
C MET A 39 -9.57 17.47 4.77
N GLU A 40 -10.87 17.62 4.65
CA GLU A 40 -11.84 16.91 5.48
C GLU A 40 -11.76 15.40 5.31
N ILE A 41 -11.45 14.93 4.09
CA ILE A 41 -11.31 13.50 3.78
C ILE A 41 -10.05 12.93 4.41
N SER A 42 -8.98 13.72 4.60
CA SER A 42 -7.75 13.25 5.23
C SER A 42 -7.96 12.78 6.67
N THR A 43 -8.99 13.27 7.36
CA THR A 43 -9.34 12.86 8.72
C THR A 43 -9.90 11.43 8.82
N PHE A 44 -10.27 10.82 7.68
CA PHE A 44 -10.73 9.42 7.63
C PHE A 44 -9.59 8.41 7.46
N LEU A 45 -8.36 8.88 7.30
CA LEU A 45 -7.20 8.00 7.31
C LEU A 45 -7.00 7.42 8.71
N GLU A 46 -6.85 6.10 8.78
CA GLU A 46 -6.62 5.34 10.02
C GLU A 46 -5.14 4.95 10.21
N GLY A 47 -4.31 5.31 9.22
CA GLY A 47 -2.89 4.95 9.16
C GLY A 47 -2.63 3.70 8.32
N GLN A 48 -1.45 3.68 7.70
CA GLN A 48 -0.99 2.60 6.81
C GLN A 48 -1.75 2.47 5.47
N GLU A 49 -2.47 3.53 5.04
CA GLU A 49 -3.02 3.60 3.70
C GLU A 49 -2.01 4.15 2.69
N VAL A 50 -2.19 3.81 1.42
CA VAL A 50 -1.70 4.62 0.31
C VAL A 50 -2.78 5.63 -0.05
N ALA A 51 -2.53 6.90 0.23
CA ALA A 51 -3.40 8.00 -0.19
C ALA A 51 -3.20 8.31 -1.67
N LEU A 52 -4.27 8.64 -2.38
CA LEU A 52 -4.23 9.05 -3.77
C LEU A 52 -5.00 10.37 -3.94
N THR A 53 -4.48 11.29 -4.74
CA THR A 53 -5.16 12.54 -5.05
C THR A 53 -4.94 12.99 -6.50
N THR A 54 -5.97 13.60 -7.08
CA THR A 54 -5.88 14.34 -8.36
C THR A 54 -5.71 15.83 -8.14
N GLY A 55 -6.00 16.30 -6.92
CA GLY A 55 -6.04 17.71 -6.58
C GLY A 55 -7.26 18.46 -7.10
N VAL A 56 -8.32 17.75 -7.53
CA VAL A 56 -9.52 18.37 -8.15
C VAL A 56 -10.22 19.37 -7.23
N ALA A 57 -10.16 19.19 -5.93
CA ALA A 57 -10.77 20.09 -4.96
C ALA A 57 -9.80 21.18 -4.45
N LEU A 58 -8.53 21.14 -4.81
CA LEU A 58 -7.51 22.07 -4.35
C LEU A 58 -7.45 23.30 -5.24
N LYS A 59 -7.34 24.48 -4.63
CA LYS A 59 -7.34 25.77 -5.34
C LYS A 59 -5.95 26.39 -5.43
N SER A 60 -4.99 25.92 -4.62
CA SER A 60 -3.64 26.49 -4.58
C SER A 60 -2.60 25.42 -4.21
N GLU A 61 -1.31 25.75 -4.45
CA GLU A 61 -0.19 24.92 -3.99
C GLU A 61 -0.09 24.86 -2.45
N GLU A 62 -0.56 25.90 -1.75
CA GLU A 62 -0.61 25.93 -0.28
C GLU A 62 -1.61 24.92 0.24
N GLU A 63 -2.81 24.83 -0.37
CA GLU A 63 -3.79 23.81 -0.02
C GLU A 63 -3.27 22.39 -0.29
N LEU A 64 -2.52 22.18 -1.37
CA LEU A 64 -1.85 20.90 -1.64
C LEU A 64 -0.82 20.58 -0.56
N PHE A 65 -0.02 21.56 -0.16
CA PHE A 65 1.00 21.39 0.88
C PHE A 65 0.36 21.05 2.24
N ASP A 66 -0.73 21.73 2.59
CA ASP A 66 -1.46 21.43 3.83
C ASP A 66 -2.10 20.05 3.79
N LEU A 67 -2.65 19.63 2.65
CA LEU A 67 -3.17 18.27 2.46
C LEU A 67 -2.08 17.23 2.67
N VAL A 68 -0.89 17.44 2.10
CA VAL A 68 0.26 16.53 2.28
C VAL A 68 0.65 16.41 3.75
N LYS A 69 0.69 17.53 4.50
CA LYS A 69 0.96 17.50 5.94
C LYS A 69 -0.08 16.66 6.68
N CYS A 70 -1.37 16.89 6.42
CA CYS A 70 -2.43 16.13 7.07
C CYS A 70 -2.36 14.63 6.75
N ILE A 71 -2.03 14.25 5.53
CA ILE A 71 -1.85 12.85 5.14
C ILE A 71 -0.69 12.21 5.91
N ILE A 72 0.43 12.93 6.09
CA ILE A 72 1.59 12.46 6.86
C ILE A 72 1.22 12.35 8.34
N ASP A 73 0.56 13.36 8.91
CA ASP A 73 0.18 13.41 10.33
C ASP A 73 -0.81 12.29 10.67
N ASN A 74 -1.68 11.91 9.74
CA ASN A 74 -2.58 10.76 9.88
C ASN A 74 -1.91 9.42 9.51
N GLN A 75 -0.57 9.37 9.45
CA GLN A 75 0.23 8.17 9.34
C GLN A 75 -0.02 7.32 8.08
N ALA A 76 -0.43 7.94 6.99
CA ALA A 76 -0.45 7.27 5.70
C ALA A 76 0.93 6.66 5.37
N THR A 77 0.95 5.56 4.64
CA THR A 77 2.19 4.92 4.20
C THR A 77 2.84 5.67 3.06
N ALA A 78 2.05 6.18 2.14
CA ALA A 78 2.52 6.92 0.96
C ALA A 78 1.41 7.82 0.42
N LEU A 79 1.81 8.77 -0.45
CA LEU A 79 0.91 9.57 -1.25
C LEU A 79 1.25 9.41 -2.74
N ILE A 80 0.25 9.12 -3.57
CA ILE A 80 0.33 9.15 -5.03
C ILE A 80 -0.43 10.37 -5.53
N ILE A 81 0.28 11.27 -6.22
CA ILE A 81 -0.30 12.45 -6.86
C ILE A 81 -0.42 12.20 -8.35
N ASN A 82 -1.64 12.28 -8.87
CA ASN A 82 -1.89 12.21 -10.30
C ASN A 82 -1.72 13.60 -10.91
N THR A 83 -0.64 13.79 -11.67
CA THR A 83 -0.33 15.07 -12.32
C THR A 83 -1.07 15.22 -13.64
N GLY A 84 -1.66 16.41 -13.85
CA GLY A 84 -2.48 16.66 -15.03
C GLY A 84 -3.21 18.00 -15.00
N PRO A 85 -4.54 18.02 -15.21
CA PRO A 85 -5.29 19.28 -15.30
C PRO A 85 -5.22 20.15 -14.04
N TYR A 86 -5.21 19.54 -12.87
CA TYR A 86 -5.29 20.22 -11.58
C TYR A 86 -3.92 20.49 -10.98
N ILE A 87 -3.07 19.49 -10.93
CA ILE A 87 -1.67 19.59 -10.45
C ILE A 87 -0.76 19.35 -11.65
N LYS A 88 -0.14 20.44 -12.19
CA LYS A 88 0.73 20.32 -13.35
C LYS A 88 2.04 19.64 -13.05
N LYS A 89 2.58 19.94 -11.86
CA LYS A 89 3.83 19.40 -11.33
C LYS A 89 3.78 19.49 -9.81
N VAL A 90 4.37 18.52 -9.14
CA VAL A 90 4.52 18.58 -7.68
C VAL A 90 5.54 19.64 -7.32
N PRO A 91 5.19 20.64 -6.47
CA PRO A 91 6.11 21.70 -6.05
C PRO A 91 7.32 21.15 -5.29
N GLN A 92 8.48 21.77 -5.48
CA GLN A 92 9.74 21.31 -4.88
C GLN A 92 9.71 21.33 -3.36
N ASN A 93 9.10 22.35 -2.74
CA ASN A 93 8.95 22.44 -1.30
C ASN A 93 8.15 21.27 -0.69
N ILE A 94 7.21 20.68 -1.42
CA ILE A 94 6.48 19.49 -1.03
C ILE A 94 7.38 18.25 -1.08
N ILE A 95 8.17 18.12 -2.15
CA ILE A 95 9.13 17.02 -2.32
C ILE A 95 10.15 17.07 -1.18
N ASP A 96 10.72 18.24 -0.91
CA ASP A 96 11.71 18.46 0.15
C ASP A 96 11.12 18.14 1.53
N TYR A 97 9.89 18.60 1.80
CA TYR A 97 9.18 18.31 3.04
C TYR A 97 8.94 16.81 3.26
N CYS A 98 8.58 16.08 2.21
CA CYS A 98 8.40 14.63 2.25
C CYS A 98 9.75 13.92 2.42
N ALA A 99 10.80 14.37 1.73
CA ALA A 99 12.13 13.80 1.81
C ALA A 99 12.73 13.91 3.22
N GLU A 100 12.60 15.07 3.88
CA GLU A 100 13.02 15.28 5.28
C GLU A 100 12.38 14.29 6.26
N ARG A 101 11.24 13.73 5.91
CA ARG A 101 10.45 12.79 6.73
C ARG A 101 10.55 11.35 6.24
N SER A 102 11.39 11.09 5.24
CA SER A 102 11.45 9.80 4.53
C SER A 102 10.04 9.29 4.16
N PHE A 103 9.16 10.23 3.77
CA PHE A 103 7.79 9.91 3.38
C PHE A 103 7.74 9.58 1.88
N PRO A 104 7.24 8.39 1.50
CA PRO A 104 7.09 8.01 0.10
C PRO A 104 6.07 8.89 -0.62
N LEU A 105 6.57 9.79 -1.47
CA LEU A 105 5.79 10.63 -2.37
C LEU A 105 6.00 10.14 -3.80
N ILE A 106 4.92 9.82 -4.47
CA ILE A 106 4.91 9.21 -5.80
C ILE A 106 4.07 10.08 -6.72
N THR A 107 4.48 10.23 -7.96
CA THR A 107 3.65 10.86 -8.99
C THR A 107 3.32 9.88 -10.10
N THR A 108 2.21 10.14 -10.77
CA THR A 108 1.76 9.40 -11.95
C THR A 108 1.11 10.37 -12.94
N PRO A 109 1.31 10.21 -14.26
CA PRO A 109 0.69 11.08 -15.24
C PRO A 109 -0.82 10.87 -15.33
N TRP A 110 -1.53 11.87 -15.89
CA TRP A 110 -2.99 11.85 -16.00
C TRP A 110 -3.53 10.67 -16.81
N GLU A 111 -2.77 10.24 -17.79
CA GLU A 111 -3.09 9.11 -18.67
C GLU A 111 -3.12 7.78 -17.92
N THR A 112 -2.42 7.69 -16.80
CA THR A 112 -2.49 6.54 -15.91
C THR A 112 -3.71 6.65 -15.01
N HIS A 113 -4.69 5.80 -15.24
CA HIS A 113 -5.95 5.83 -14.49
C HIS A 113 -5.75 5.42 -13.03
N MET A 114 -5.90 6.34 -12.09
CA MET A 114 -5.79 6.06 -10.64
C MET A 114 -6.68 4.90 -10.18
N ALA A 115 -7.89 4.80 -10.74
CA ALA A 115 -8.82 3.71 -10.43
C ALA A 115 -8.21 2.33 -10.73
N ARG A 116 -7.39 2.23 -11.79
CA ARG A 116 -6.68 0.99 -12.14
C ARG A 116 -5.59 0.67 -11.12
N ILE A 117 -4.78 1.65 -10.72
CA ILE A 117 -3.77 1.49 -9.67
C ILE A 117 -4.44 1.02 -8.38
N MET A 118 -5.51 1.69 -7.97
CA MET A 118 -6.28 1.31 -6.77
C MET A 118 -6.80 -0.12 -6.86
N GLN A 119 -7.41 -0.50 -7.98
CA GLN A 119 -7.92 -1.84 -8.18
C GLN A 119 -6.80 -2.90 -8.05
N MET A 120 -5.65 -2.63 -8.65
CA MET A 120 -4.50 -3.54 -8.59
C MET A 120 -3.96 -3.64 -7.16
N PHE A 121 -3.82 -2.53 -6.45
CA PHE A 121 -3.39 -2.49 -5.05
C PHE A 121 -4.38 -3.24 -4.15
N CYS A 122 -5.68 -2.92 -4.22
CA CYS A 122 -6.71 -3.57 -3.41
C CYS A 122 -6.75 -5.07 -3.66
N ARG A 123 -6.64 -5.51 -4.92
CA ARG A 123 -6.55 -6.93 -5.26
C ARG A 123 -5.35 -7.58 -4.59
N LYS A 124 -4.16 -6.98 -4.70
CA LYS A 124 -2.94 -7.55 -4.15
C LYS A 124 -2.93 -7.57 -2.63
N ILE A 125 -3.44 -6.52 -1.98
CA ILE A 125 -3.61 -6.46 -0.53
C ILE A 125 -4.55 -7.58 -0.05
N THR A 126 -5.66 -7.78 -0.75
CA THR A 126 -6.65 -8.82 -0.40
C THR A 126 -6.07 -10.22 -0.58
N GLU A 127 -5.38 -10.49 -1.70
CA GLU A 127 -4.71 -11.77 -1.95
C GLU A 127 -3.73 -12.14 -0.83
N GLU A 128 -2.89 -11.20 -0.42
CA GLU A 128 -1.91 -11.42 0.67
C GLU A 128 -2.60 -11.60 2.04
N GLY A 129 -3.71 -10.89 2.27
CA GLY A 129 -4.52 -11.07 3.47
C GLY A 129 -5.16 -12.46 3.53
N MET A 130 -5.74 -12.92 2.44
CA MET A 130 -6.35 -14.27 2.34
C MET A 130 -5.30 -15.37 2.50
N ALA A 131 -4.13 -15.21 1.88
CA ALA A 131 -3.01 -16.14 2.03
C ALA A 131 -2.61 -16.32 3.51
N GLY A 132 -2.56 -15.22 4.27
CA GLY A 132 -2.27 -15.28 5.71
C GLY A 132 -3.33 -16.04 6.52
N ILE A 133 -4.61 -15.87 6.19
CA ILE A 133 -5.73 -16.58 6.85
C ILE A 133 -5.67 -18.07 6.50
N GLU A 134 -5.47 -18.43 5.24
CA GLU A 134 -5.39 -19.82 4.78
C GLU A 134 -4.23 -20.56 5.46
N LEU A 135 -3.03 -19.95 5.49
CA LEU A 135 -1.87 -20.51 6.16
C LEU A 135 -2.10 -20.68 7.66
N SER A 136 -2.66 -19.68 8.34
CA SER A 136 -2.98 -19.74 9.76
C SER A 136 -3.98 -20.87 10.04
N SER A 137 -4.98 -21.06 9.19
CA SER A 137 -5.96 -22.15 9.30
C SER A 137 -5.30 -23.50 9.09
N ALA A 138 -4.43 -23.63 8.10
CA ALA A 138 -3.70 -24.88 7.83
C ALA A 138 -2.80 -25.27 9.01
N VAL A 139 -2.07 -24.32 9.60
CA VAL A 139 -1.24 -24.56 10.79
C VAL A 139 -2.11 -25.00 11.99
N LYS A 140 -3.24 -24.32 12.23
CA LYS A 140 -4.18 -24.71 13.29
C LYS A 140 -4.69 -26.14 13.07
N ASN A 141 -5.10 -26.48 11.84
CA ASN A 141 -5.57 -27.83 11.52
C ASN A 141 -4.47 -28.88 11.74
N ALA A 142 -3.23 -28.59 11.37
CA ALA A 142 -2.10 -29.48 11.60
C ALA A 142 -1.85 -29.74 13.11
N ILE A 143 -2.09 -28.74 13.97
CA ILE A 143 -1.90 -28.85 15.43
C ILE A 143 -3.06 -29.57 16.09
N PHE A 144 -4.29 -29.19 15.77
CA PHE A 144 -5.49 -29.67 16.49
C PHE A 144 -6.14 -30.91 15.87
N PHE A 145 -5.90 -31.15 14.57
CA PHE A 145 -6.48 -32.26 13.81
C PHE A 145 -5.42 -32.95 12.93
N PRO A 146 -4.34 -33.49 13.53
CA PRO A 146 -3.19 -34.04 12.80
C PRO A 146 -3.53 -35.24 11.89
N GLU A 147 -4.66 -35.90 12.12
CA GLU A 147 -5.17 -36.98 11.28
C GLU A 147 -5.78 -36.48 9.94
N GLN A 148 -6.22 -35.22 9.87
CA GLN A 148 -6.87 -34.62 8.69
C GLN A 148 -5.84 -34.05 7.69
N LYS A 149 -4.86 -34.86 7.31
CA LYS A 149 -3.74 -34.44 6.45
C LYS A 149 -4.20 -33.90 5.10
N ASP A 150 -5.25 -34.45 4.54
CA ASP A 150 -5.80 -34.03 3.24
C ASP A 150 -6.36 -32.59 3.27
N VAL A 151 -6.65 -32.05 4.46
CA VAL A 151 -7.19 -30.69 4.62
C VAL A 151 -6.06 -29.65 4.68
N TYR A 152 -4.99 -29.91 5.44
CA TYR A 152 -3.97 -28.89 5.70
C TYR A 152 -2.69 -29.02 4.88
N ILE A 153 -2.31 -30.24 4.45
CA ILE A 153 -1.09 -30.44 3.66
C ILE A 153 -1.10 -29.65 2.36
N PRO A 154 -2.15 -29.70 1.52
CA PRO A 154 -2.16 -28.95 0.25
C PRO A 154 -2.07 -27.44 0.46
N ALA A 155 -2.63 -26.91 1.56
CA ALA A 155 -2.52 -25.49 1.88
C ALA A 155 -1.10 -25.13 2.35
N LEU A 156 -0.47 -25.94 3.18
CA LEU A 156 0.92 -25.73 3.62
C LEU A 156 1.89 -25.78 2.45
N GLU A 157 1.78 -26.79 1.57
CA GLU A 157 2.65 -26.96 0.40
C GLU A 157 2.52 -25.80 -0.59
N ARG A 158 1.32 -25.22 -0.76
CA ARG A 158 1.11 -24.00 -1.59
C ARG A 158 1.96 -22.83 -1.13
N TYR A 159 2.26 -22.73 0.17
CA TYR A 159 3.10 -21.71 0.76
C TYR A 159 4.53 -22.18 1.02
N HIS A 160 4.98 -23.24 0.32
CA HIS A 160 6.33 -23.81 0.40
C HIS A 160 6.70 -24.41 1.77
N TYR A 161 5.72 -24.81 2.58
CA TYR A 161 5.95 -25.63 3.77
C TYR A 161 5.85 -27.11 3.38
N SER A 162 6.91 -27.89 3.65
CA SER A 162 6.90 -29.33 3.38
C SER A 162 6.34 -30.10 4.57
N ALA A 163 5.45 -31.06 4.32
CA ALA A 163 4.95 -31.95 5.35
C ALA A 163 6.03 -32.87 5.96
N GLU A 164 7.17 -33.00 5.29
CA GLU A 164 8.31 -33.81 5.76
C GLU A 164 9.27 -33.05 6.69
N TRP A 165 9.13 -31.75 6.79
CA TRP A 165 10.00 -30.92 7.64
C TRP A 165 9.45 -30.85 9.09
N SER A 166 10.39 -30.75 10.04
CA SER A 166 10.05 -30.43 11.43
C SER A 166 10.03 -28.91 11.60
N TYR A 167 8.93 -28.40 12.15
CA TYR A 167 8.76 -26.97 12.43
C TYR A 167 8.74 -26.73 13.94
N CYS A 168 9.35 -25.64 14.35
CA CYS A 168 9.26 -25.12 15.72
C CYS A 168 8.51 -23.80 15.68
N VAL A 169 7.52 -23.65 16.54
CA VAL A 169 6.81 -22.37 16.74
C VAL A 169 7.52 -21.66 17.89
N ALA A 170 8.11 -20.51 17.58
CA ALA A 170 8.79 -19.64 18.55
C ALA A 170 7.85 -18.54 19.04
#